data_a687987f45862c95c9f6cff2db148c6b
#
_entry.id   a687987f45862c95c9f6cff2db148c6b
#
_cell.length_a   1.000
_cell.length_b   1.000
_cell.length_c   1.000
_cell.angle_alpha   90.00
_cell.angle_beta   90.00
_cell.angle_gamma   90.00
#
_symmetry.space_group_name_H-M   'P 1'
#
loop_
_entity.id
_entity.type
_entity.pdbx_description
1 polymer ?
#
loop_
_entity_poly.entity_id
_entity_poly.type
_entity_poly.pdbx_seq_one_letter_code
_entity_poly.pdbx_strand_id
1 'polypeptide(L)'
;MENNEIVRSLKFYCDAIFKYDYEKDKVFLYYDSNRPEYANNWFDTERIIEHYTSSYVFAADVHQASGNLSRESLRCFCEGEECCRAFEHKVRTKSGETAWYEVILQRQGMRNVLVSCRNIFTEVLNSSLKRVMDSILEDLLLIDTESGRYMTHINGIDLHPAADDGNYDRRVDLFVRDCIADSESEEIARKLRLGYVV
;
A
#
# COMPACT_ATOMS: atom_id res chain seq x y z
N MET A 1 -10.30 -29.34 -0.78
CA MET A 1 -10.85 -28.62 0.40
C MET A 1 -9.95 -27.51 0.93
N GLU A 2 -8.62 -27.65 0.86
CA GLU A 2 -7.65 -26.65 1.39
C GLU A 2 -7.71 -25.26 0.74
N ASN A 3 -8.01 -25.17 -0.56
CA ASN A 3 -8.07 -23.87 -1.25
C ASN A 3 -9.17 -22.92 -0.75
N ASN A 4 -10.23 -23.42 -0.11
CA ASN A 4 -11.32 -22.56 0.36
C ASN A 4 -10.96 -21.76 1.62
N GLU A 5 -10.07 -22.25 2.48
CA GLU A 5 -9.66 -21.52 3.69
C GLU A 5 -8.69 -20.38 3.34
N ILE A 6 -7.73 -20.63 2.46
CA ILE A 6 -6.80 -19.62 1.98
C ILE A 6 -7.57 -18.48 1.30
N VAL A 7 -8.49 -18.82 0.40
CA VAL A 7 -9.32 -17.82 -0.29
C VAL A 7 -10.18 -17.02 0.69
N ARG A 8 -10.75 -17.66 1.71
CA ARG A 8 -11.53 -16.97 2.76
C ARG A 8 -10.68 -15.97 3.53
N SER A 9 -9.47 -16.34 3.91
CA SER A 9 -8.55 -15.45 4.61
C SER A 9 -8.10 -14.28 3.74
N LEU A 10 -7.80 -14.53 2.47
CA LEU A 10 -7.36 -13.49 1.54
C LEU A 10 -8.45 -12.49 1.18
N LYS A 11 -9.74 -12.84 1.25
CA LYS A 11 -10.87 -11.93 0.97
C LYS A 11 -10.92 -10.68 1.86
N PHE A 12 -10.29 -10.73 3.04
CA PHE A 12 -10.21 -9.56 3.92
C PHE A 12 -9.14 -8.55 3.50
N TYR A 13 -8.20 -8.96 2.64
CA TYR A 13 -7.02 -8.17 2.26
C TYR A 13 -6.92 -7.89 0.76
N CYS A 14 -7.67 -8.62 -0.06
CA CYS A 14 -7.58 -8.55 -1.51
C CYS A 14 -8.91 -8.10 -2.13
N ASP A 15 -8.83 -7.32 -3.20
CA ASP A 15 -9.98 -6.88 -3.99
C ASP A 15 -10.41 -7.93 -5.00
N ALA A 16 -9.46 -8.73 -5.50
CA ALA A 16 -9.76 -9.84 -6.38
C ALA A 16 -8.82 -11.04 -6.12
N ILE A 17 -9.36 -12.24 -6.28
CA ILE A 17 -8.63 -13.51 -6.13
C ILE A 17 -9.06 -14.45 -7.25
N PHE A 18 -8.11 -14.91 -8.05
CA PHE A 18 -8.39 -15.87 -9.09
C PHE A 18 -7.30 -16.94 -9.19
N LYS A 19 -7.64 -18.05 -9.82
CA LYS A 19 -6.73 -19.15 -10.07
C LYS A 19 -6.59 -19.37 -11.57
N TYR A 20 -5.37 -19.39 -12.07
CA TYR A 20 -5.06 -19.94 -13.37
C TYR A 20 -4.85 -21.45 -13.26
N ASP A 21 -5.53 -22.21 -14.11
CA ASP A 21 -5.42 -23.67 -14.21
C ASP A 21 -4.68 -24.00 -15.52
N TYR A 22 -3.46 -24.51 -15.39
CA TYR A 22 -2.58 -24.79 -16.51
C TYR A 22 -3.16 -25.85 -17.48
N GLU A 23 -3.82 -26.90 -16.95
CA GLU A 23 -4.37 -27.98 -17.76
C GLU A 23 -5.59 -27.53 -18.56
N LYS A 24 -6.44 -26.74 -17.93
CA LYS A 24 -7.66 -26.22 -18.59
C LYS A 24 -7.37 -25.00 -19.43
N ASP A 25 -6.24 -24.35 -19.20
CA ASP A 25 -5.89 -23.05 -19.78
C ASP A 25 -7.01 -22.01 -19.55
N LYS A 26 -7.51 -21.98 -18.33
CA LYS A 26 -8.61 -21.12 -17.89
C LYS A 26 -8.34 -20.49 -16.55
N VAL A 27 -9.02 -19.38 -16.33
CA VAL A 27 -9.01 -18.66 -15.05
C VAL A 27 -10.32 -18.93 -14.31
N PHE A 28 -10.23 -19.33 -13.06
CA PHE A 28 -11.36 -19.41 -12.13
C PHE A 28 -11.34 -18.22 -11.19
N LEU A 29 -12.38 -17.40 -11.21
CA LEU A 29 -12.51 -16.24 -10.34
C LEU A 29 -13.17 -16.66 -9.01
N TYR A 30 -12.42 -16.65 -7.92
CA TYR A 30 -12.94 -16.94 -6.59
C TYR A 30 -13.66 -15.76 -5.96
N TYR A 31 -13.13 -14.56 -6.20
CA TYR A 31 -13.60 -13.34 -5.57
C TYR A 31 -13.24 -12.11 -6.40
N ASP A 32 -14.16 -11.15 -6.47
CA ASP A 32 -13.92 -9.81 -7.00
C ASP A 32 -14.86 -8.86 -6.26
N SER A 33 -14.30 -7.92 -5.50
CA SER A 33 -15.05 -6.92 -4.73
C SER A 33 -15.83 -5.96 -5.62
N ASN A 34 -15.28 -5.67 -6.82
CA ASN A 34 -15.89 -4.76 -7.77
C ASN A 34 -16.97 -5.41 -8.64
N ARG A 35 -16.91 -6.74 -8.78
CA ARG A 35 -17.80 -7.52 -9.64
C ARG A 35 -18.16 -8.88 -9.04
N PRO A 36 -18.88 -8.89 -7.91
CA PRO A 36 -19.22 -10.13 -7.21
C PRO A 36 -20.06 -11.09 -8.07
N GLU A 37 -20.76 -10.56 -9.09
CA GLU A 37 -21.57 -11.34 -10.04
C GLU A 37 -20.74 -12.27 -10.92
N TYR A 38 -19.45 -11.99 -11.10
CA TYR A 38 -18.55 -12.87 -11.87
C TYR A 38 -17.84 -13.92 -11.00
N ALA A 39 -17.94 -13.81 -9.69
CA ALA A 39 -17.31 -14.78 -8.79
C ALA A 39 -17.83 -16.21 -9.01
N ASN A 40 -16.97 -17.19 -8.73
CA ASN A 40 -17.22 -18.63 -8.88
C ASN A 40 -17.47 -19.09 -10.34
N ASN A 41 -16.92 -18.39 -11.31
CA ASN A 41 -17.02 -18.75 -12.72
C ASN A 41 -15.65 -18.99 -13.36
N TRP A 42 -15.65 -19.79 -14.44
CA TRP A 42 -14.50 -20.01 -15.31
C TRP A 42 -14.51 -19.05 -16.50
N PHE A 43 -13.35 -18.51 -16.82
CA PHE A 43 -13.16 -17.63 -17.97
C PHE A 43 -12.02 -18.14 -18.84
N ASP A 44 -12.08 -17.81 -20.14
CA ASP A 44 -10.95 -17.97 -21.04
C ASP A 44 -9.81 -17.03 -20.63
N THR A 45 -8.58 -17.57 -20.59
CA THR A 45 -7.42 -16.85 -20.07
C THR A 45 -7.11 -15.60 -20.88
N GLU A 46 -7.02 -15.70 -22.21
CA GLU A 46 -6.69 -14.54 -23.04
C GLU A 46 -7.76 -13.47 -22.96
N ARG A 47 -9.02 -13.88 -23.09
CA ARG A 47 -10.15 -12.97 -23.08
C ARG A 47 -10.28 -12.18 -21.78
N ILE A 48 -10.07 -12.81 -20.61
CA ILE A 48 -10.19 -12.13 -19.32
C ILE A 48 -9.02 -11.17 -19.11
N ILE A 49 -7.80 -11.54 -19.51
CA ILE A 49 -6.61 -10.71 -19.39
C ILE A 49 -6.69 -9.51 -20.34
N GLU A 50 -7.06 -9.73 -21.60
CA GLU A 50 -7.27 -8.66 -22.58
C GLU A 50 -8.33 -7.67 -22.09
N HIS A 51 -9.46 -8.18 -21.59
CA HIS A 51 -10.49 -7.33 -21.01
C HIS A 51 -9.98 -6.53 -19.81
N TYR A 52 -9.25 -7.15 -18.91
CA TYR A 52 -8.67 -6.48 -17.76
C TYR A 52 -7.71 -5.36 -18.18
N THR A 53 -6.73 -5.68 -19.02
CA THR A 53 -5.67 -4.74 -19.40
C THR A 53 -6.19 -3.60 -20.26
N SER A 54 -7.13 -3.85 -21.17
CA SER A 54 -7.70 -2.82 -22.04
C SER A 54 -8.71 -1.90 -21.33
N SER A 55 -9.45 -2.44 -20.35
CA SER A 55 -10.56 -1.71 -19.72
C SER A 55 -10.15 -0.99 -18.44
N TYR A 56 -9.15 -1.50 -17.72
CA TYR A 56 -8.82 -1.01 -16.37
C TYR A 56 -7.40 -0.51 -16.21
N VAL A 57 -6.41 -1.11 -16.87
CA VAL A 57 -5.00 -0.75 -16.69
C VAL A 57 -4.68 0.55 -17.43
N PHE A 58 -3.92 1.43 -16.81
CA PHE A 58 -3.44 2.65 -17.46
C PHE A 58 -2.51 2.32 -18.62
N ALA A 59 -2.59 3.09 -19.70
CA ALA A 59 -1.85 2.84 -20.94
C ALA A 59 -0.33 2.65 -20.72
N ALA A 60 0.26 3.39 -19.78
CA ALA A 60 1.68 3.27 -19.45
C ALA A 60 2.04 1.90 -18.84
N ASP A 61 1.11 1.25 -18.16
CA ASP A 61 1.33 0.02 -17.41
C ASP A 61 0.82 -1.23 -18.13
N VAL A 62 0.08 -1.06 -19.25
CA VAL A 62 -0.50 -2.18 -20.04
C VAL A 62 0.55 -3.20 -20.45
N HIS A 63 1.71 -2.74 -20.91
CA HIS A 63 2.77 -3.65 -21.37
C HIS A 63 3.29 -4.54 -20.22
N GLN A 64 3.50 -3.96 -19.04
CA GLN A 64 3.95 -4.69 -17.86
C GLN A 64 2.86 -5.66 -17.37
N ALA A 65 1.62 -5.18 -17.24
CA ALA A 65 0.51 -6.01 -16.77
C ALA A 65 0.21 -7.17 -17.72
N SER A 66 0.14 -6.90 -19.03
CA SER A 66 -0.03 -7.93 -20.05
C SER A 66 1.11 -8.93 -20.07
N GLY A 67 2.37 -8.45 -19.98
CA GLY A 67 3.56 -9.30 -19.95
C GLY A 67 3.57 -10.27 -18.76
N ASN A 68 3.14 -9.83 -17.58
CA ASN A 68 3.11 -10.67 -16.38
C ASN A 68 1.89 -11.60 -16.31
N LEU A 69 0.75 -11.19 -16.85
CA LEU A 69 -0.50 -11.95 -16.79
C LEU A 69 -0.81 -12.72 -18.07
N SER A 70 -0.04 -12.55 -19.15
CA SER A 70 -0.29 -13.30 -20.40
C SER A 70 -0.36 -14.80 -20.15
N ARG A 71 -1.11 -15.51 -21.00
CA ARG A 71 -1.16 -16.98 -21.01
C ARG A 71 0.24 -17.60 -20.97
N GLU A 72 1.12 -17.10 -21.81
CA GLU A 72 2.50 -17.58 -21.91
C GLU A 72 3.28 -17.36 -20.61
N SER A 73 3.19 -16.17 -20.01
CA SER A 73 3.83 -15.86 -18.74
C SER A 73 3.32 -16.74 -17.61
N LEU A 74 2.01 -16.96 -17.51
CA LEU A 74 1.42 -17.82 -16.49
C LEU A 74 1.84 -19.29 -16.68
N ARG A 75 1.96 -19.76 -17.94
CA ARG A 75 2.49 -21.10 -18.23
C ARG A 75 3.95 -21.23 -17.83
N CYS A 76 4.79 -20.30 -18.26
CA CYS A 76 6.21 -20.28 -17.87
C CYS A 76 6.38 -20.21 -16.35
N PHE A 77 5.51 -19.47 -15.65
CA PHE A 77 5.52 -19.40 -14.19
C PHE A 77 5.14 -20.74 -13.54
N CYS A 78 4.21 -21.51 -14.11
CA CYS A 78 3.89 -22.88 -13.66
C CYS A 78 5.08 -23.83 -13.85
N GLU A 79 5.78 -23.72 -14.96
CA GLU A 79 6.88 -24.63 -15.36
C GLU A 79 8.23 -24.25 -14.73
N GLY A 80 8.39 -22.98 -14.34
CA GLY A 80 9.62 -22.41 -13.81
C GLY A 80 9.92 -22.80 -12.36
N GLU A 81 11.04 -22.30 -11.85
CA GLU A 81 11.45 -22.49 -10.44
C GLU A 81 10.86 -21.45 -9.51
N GLU A 82 10.45 -20.30 -10.05
CA GLU A 82 9.84 -19.22 -9.29
C GLU A 82 8.51 -19.65 -8.68
N CYS A 83 8.36 -19.47 -7.36
CA CYS A 83 7.14 -19.86 -6.65
C CYS A 83 6.24 -18.67 -6.29
N CYS A 84 6.79 -17.43 -6.33
CA CYS A 84 6.06 -16.20 -6.04
C CYS A 84 6.62 -15.06 -6.88
N ARG A 85 5.75 -14.25 -7.48
CA ARG A 85 6.08 -13.03 -8.22
C ARG A 85 5.10 -11.94 -7.83
N ALA A 86 5.58 -10.74 -7.58
CA ALA A 86 4.75 -9.58 -7.34
C ALA A 86 5.09 -8.45 -8.31
N PHE A 87 4.09 -7.68 -8.71
CA PHE A 87 4.26 -6.46 -9.50
C PHE A 87 3.12 -5.49 -9.23
N GLU A 88 3.35 -4.23 -9.50
CA GLU A 88 2.42 -3.14 -9.25
C GLU A 88 2.05 -2.46 -10.57
N HIS A 89 0.81 -1.95 -10.65
CA HIS A 89 0.37 -1.12 -11.77
C HIS A 89 -0.82 -0.26 -11.39
N LYS A 90 -1.03 0.79 -12.18
CA LYS A 90 -2.17 1.68 -12.00
C LYS A 90 -3.39 1.15 -12.74
N VAL A 91 -4.53 1.25 -12.08
CA VAL A 91 -5.82 0.91 -12.67
C VAL A 91 -6.80 2.07 -12.52
N ARG A 92 -7.77 2.10 -13.43
CA ARG A 92 -8.96 2.93 -13.31
C ARG A 92 -10.08 2.08 -12.73
N THR A 93 -10.59 2.48 -11.59
CA THR A 93 -11.72 1.79 -10.96
C THR A 93 -13.00 2.01 -11.77
N LYS A 94 -14.05 1.27 -11.43
CA LYS A 94 -15.38 1.42 -12.05
C LYS A 94 -16.00 2.81 -11.79
N SER A 95 -15.63 3.47 -10.68
CA SER A 95 -16.00 4.86 -10.38
C SER A 95 -15.20 5.89 -11.19
N GLY A 96 -14.19 5.47 -11.94
CA GLY A 96 -13.29 6.34 -12.71
C GLY A 96 -12.10 6.87 -11.93
N GLU A 97 -11.96 6.49 -10.66
CA GLU A 97 -10.84 6.87 -9.81
C GLU A 97 -9.58 6.08 -10.15
N THR A 98 -8.43 6.66 -9.85
CA THR A 98 -7.15 5.97 -9.97
C THR A 98 -6.89 5.14 -8.71
N ALA A 99 -6.48 3.90 -8.89
CA ALA A 99 -5.99 3.04 -7.83
C ALA A 99 -4.64 2.44 -8.23
N TRP A 100 -3.83 2.07 -7.22
CA TRP A 100 -2.63 1.26 -7.39
C TRP A 100 -2.92 -0.15 -6.93
N TYR A 101 -2.70 -1.11 -7.81
CA TYR A 101 -2.83 -2.52 -7.47
C TYR A 101 -1.48 -3.20 -7.39
N GLU A 102 -1.28 -3.93 -6.29
CA GLU A 102 -0.28 -4.98 -6.21
C GLU A 102 -0.93 -6.30 -6.63
N VAL A 103 -0.29 -6.97 -7.57
CA VAL A 103 -0.68 -8.30 -8.04
C VAL A 103 0.38 -9.30 -7.61
N ILE A 104 -0.03 -10.33 -6.89
CA ILE A 104 0.85 -11.40 -6.41
C ILE A 104 0.44 -12.69 -7.09
N LEU A 105 1.37 -13.29 -7.82
CA LEU A 105 1.26 -14.64 -8.37
C LEU A 105 1.92 -15.61 -7.41
N GLN A 106 1.21 -16.63 -7.01
CA GLN A 106 1.71 -17.69 -6.14
C GLN A 106 1.44 -19.05 -6.77
N ARG A 107 2.51 -19.83 -7.01
CA ARG A 107 2.37 -21.16 -7.55
C ARG A 107 1.76 -22.11 -6.52
N GLN A 108 0.73 -22.84 -6.94
CA GLN A 108 0.07 -23.87 -6.15
C GLN A 108 0.25 -25.25 -6.79
N GLY A 109 1.30 -25.94 -6.40
CA GLY A 109 1.73 -27.17 -7.07
C GLY A 109 2.28 -26.89 -8.46
N MET A 110 2.28 -27.89 -9.33
CA MET A 110 2.89 -27.81 -10.67
C MET A 110 1.93 -27.30 -11.76
N ARG A 111 0.66 -27.02 -11.43
CA ARG A 111 -0.41 -26.84 -12.44
C ARG A 111 -1.33 -25.64 -12.18
N ASN A 112 -1.14 -24.94 -11.09
CA ASN A 112 -2.01 -23.83 -10.73
C ASN A 112 -1.21 -22.62 -10.24
N VAL A 113 -1.70 -21.44 -10.60
CA VAL A 113 -1.24 -20.16 -10.05
C VAL A 113 -2.42 -19.49 -9.36
N LEU A 114 -2.28 -19.21 -8.08
CA LEU A 114 -3.17 -18.31 -7.37
C LEU A 114 -2.71 -16.88 -7.63
N VAL A 115 -3.63 -16.03 -8.04
CA VAL A 115 -3.37 -14.62 -8.27
C VAL A 115 -4.27 -13.82 -7.33
N SER A 116 -3.66 -12.96 -6.55
CA SER A 116 -4.35 -12.04 -5.66
C SER A 116 -4.02 -10.61 -6.03
N CYS A 117 -5.05 -9.76 -6.04
CA CYS A 117 -4.92 -8.34 -6.35
C CYS A 117 -5.43 -7.54 -5.15
N ARG A 118 -4.66 -6.57 -4.69
CA ARG A 118 -5.08 -5.64 -3.64
C ARG A 118 -4.79 -4.19 -4.03
N ASN A 119 -5.65 -3.30 -3.60
CA ASN A 119 -5.43 -1.88 -3.75
C ASN A 119 -4.42 -1.41 -2.69
N ILE A 120 -3.29 -0.86 -3.15
CA ILE A 120 -2.23 -0.32 -2.30
C ILE A 120 -2.11 1.21 -2.41
N PHE A 121 -3.15 1.88 -2.91
CA PHE A 121 -3.10 3.33 -3.14
C PHE A 121 -2.76 4.11 -1.88
N THR A 122 -3.34 3.74 -0.76
CA THR A 122 -3.08 4.39 0.53
C THR A 122 -1.63 4.19 0.99
N GLU A 123 -1.09 2.98 0.83
CA GLU A 123 0.31 2.67 1.17
C GLU A 123 1.29 3.44 0.28
N VAL A 124 1.02 3.50 -1.03
CA VAL A 124 1.85 4.27 -1.98
C VAL A 124 1.78 5.76 -1.68
N LEU A 125 0.58 6.29 -1.41
CA LEU A 125 0.39 7.70 -1.05
C LEU A 125 1.14 8.03 0.25
N ASN A 126 0.97 7.23 1.29
CA ASN A 126 1.64 7.43 2.57
C ASN A 126 3.17 7.34 2.42
N SER A 127 3.68 6.38 1.65
CA SER A 127 5.12 6.25 1.39
C SER A 127 5.66 7.44 0.61
N SER A 128 4.90 7.96 -0.36
CA SER A 128 5.28 9.15 -1.14
C SER A 128 5.25 10.41 -0.29
N LEU A 129 4.19 10.60 0.51
CA LEU A 129 4.10 11.69 1.48
C LEU A 129 5.27 11.63 2.48
N LYS A 130 5.56 10.46 3.03
CA LYS A 130 6.69 10.28 3.94
C LYS A 130 8.00 10.68 3.28
N ARG A 131 8.29 10.26 2.04
CA ARG A 131 9.51 10.66 1.31
C ARG A 131 9.60 12.18 1.11
N VAL A 132 8.48 12.82 0.76
CA VAL A 132 8.44 14.28 0.62
C VAL A 132 8.69 14.95 1.97
N MET A 133 8.05 14.47 3.03
CA MET A 133 8.24 14.98 4.39
C MET A 133 9.67 14.78 4.87
N ASP A 134 10.25 13.59 4.68
CA ASP A 134 11.65 13.28 5.02
C ASP A 134 12.66 14.17 4.25
N SER A 135 12.28 14.68 3.08
CA SER A 135 13.15 15.54 2.25
C SER A 135 13.02 17.03 2.53
N ILE A 136 11.92 17.47 3.15
CA ILE A 136 11.59 18.89 3.34
C ILE A 136 11.57 19.26 4.84
N LEU A 137 11.17 18.33 5.70
CA LEU A 137 10.98 18.56 7.12
C LEU A 137 12.11 17.94 7.92
N GLU A 138 12.72 18.74 8.76
CA GLU A 138 13.73 18.26 9.71
C GLU A 138 13.06 17.53 10.88
N ASP A 139 11.87 17.95 11.28
CA ASP A 139 11.13 17.38 12.41
C ASP A 139 9.61 17.38 12.14
N LEU A 140 8.94 16.28 12.45
CA LEU A 140 7.48 16.18 12.42
C LEU A 140 6.98 15.56 13.70
N LEU A 141 6.13 16.30 14.40
CA LEU A 141 5.50 15.87 15.64
C LEU A 141 4.00 15.69 15.44
N LEU A 142 3.48 14.56 15.90
CA LEU A 142 2.06 14.36 16.11
C LEU A 142 1.74 14.62 17.56
N ILE A 143 0.84 15.55 17.82
CA ILE A 143 0.48 15.98 19.17
C ILE A 143 -0.96 15.56 19.43
N ASP A 144 -1.18 14.81 20.50
CA ASP A 144 -2.50 14.57 21.05
C ASP A 144 -2.86 15.75 21.96
N THR A 145 -3.79 16.58 21.49
CA THR A 145 -4.19 17.82 22.18
C THR A 145 -4.98 17.56 23.45
N GLU A 146 -5.58 16.38 23.62
CA GLU A 146 -6.32 16.03 24.84
C GLU A 146 -5.38 15.61 25.96
N SER A 147 -4.39 14.76 25.64
CA SER A 147 -3.43 14.25 26.63
C SER A 147 -2.16 15.11 26.78
N GLY A 148 -1.91 16.03 25.85
CA GLY A 148 -0.67 16.79 25.77
C GLY A 148 0.56 15.95 25.42
N ARG A 149 0.35 14.72 24.93
CA ARG A 149 1.43 13.83 24.52
C ARG A 149 1.80 14.04 23.06
N TYR A 150 3.05 13.76 22.73
CA TYR A 150 3.51 13.79 21.34
C TYR A 150 4.22 12.50 20.94
N MET A 151 4.24 12.28 19.63
CA MET A 151 5.01 11.22 18.98
C MET A 151 5.83 11.86 17.86
N THR A 152 7.11 11.58 17.81
CA THR A 152 7.97 11.98 16.69
C THR A 152 7.73 11.04 15.52
N HIS A 153 7.37 11.57 14.37
CA HIS A 153 7.12 10.81 13.15
C HIS A 153 8.32 10.88 12.19
N ILE A 154 8.94 12.03 12.08
CA ILE A 154 10.20 12.26 11.37
C ILE A 154 11.16 12.85 12.39
N ASN A 155 12.33 12.26 12.48
CA ASN A 155 13.42 12.78 13.27
C ASN A 155 14.57 13.02 12.29
N GLY A 156 14.72 14.24 11.88
CA GLY A 156 15.82 14.68 11.04
C GLY A 156 17.16 14.57 11.77
N ILE A 157 17.92 15.50 11.94
CA ILE A 157 19.17 15.48 12.69
C ILE A 157 18.80 15.58 14.19
N ASP A 158 19.47 14.81 15.04
CA ASP A 158 19.34 14.77 16.53
C ASP A 158 19.68 16.13 17.22
N LEU A 159 19.19 17.24 16.68
CA LEU A 159 19.40 18.56 17.25
C LEU A 159 18.45 18.85 18.40
N HIS A 160 17.39 18.04 18.55
CA HIS A 160 16.35 18.31 19.53
C HIS A 160 16.13 17.10 20.44
N PRO A 161 16.53 17.18 21.70
CA PRO A 161 16.32 16.10 22.65
C PRO A 161 14.84 15.80 22.78
N ALA A 162 14.46 14.52 22.58
CA ALA A 162 13.12 14.05 22.88
C ALA A 162 12.88 14.16 24.40
N ALA A 163 11.71 14.63 24.82
CA ALA A 163 11.31 14.49 26.21
C ALA A 163 11.03 13.02 26.49
N ASP A 164 11.71 12.41 27.45
CA ASP A 164 11.65 10.98 27.76
C ASP A 164 10.24 10.49 28.12
N ASP A 165 9.36 11.39 28.57
CA ASP A 165 8.00 11.08 28.99
C ASP A 165 6.94 11.34 27.91
N GLY A 166 7.35 11.78 26.71
CA GLY A 166 6.45 12.10 25.61
C GLY A 166 5.55 13.33 25.85
N ASN A 167 5.89 14.19 26.82
CA ASN A 167 5.15 15.41 27.11
C ASN A 167 5.58 16.53 26.15
N TYR A 168 4.62 17.11 25.42
CA TYR A 168 4.88 18.12 24.40
C TYR A 168 5.42 19.43 24.98
N ASP A 169 4.81 19.96 26.02
CA ASP A 169 5.27 21.23 26.61
C ASP A 169 6.69 21.10 27.20
N ARG A 170 7.03 19.97 27.77
CA ARG A 170 8.40 19.69 28.23
C ARG A 170 9.39 19.62 27.07
N ARG A 171 8.99 19.07 25.92
CA ARG A 171 9.82 19.11 24.69
C ARG A 171 10.05 20.54 24.24
N VAL A 172 9.02 21.40 24.27
CA VAL A 172 9.14 22.84 23.95
C VAL A 172 10.14 23.50 24.87
N ASP A 173 10.08 23.25 26.18
CA ASP A 173 11.02 23.82 27.13
C ASP A 173 12.48 23.40 26.87
N LEU A 174 12.69 22.15 26.52
CA LEU A 174 14.02 21.63 26.14
C LEU A 174 14.53 22.27 24.84
N PHE A 175 13.67 22.36 23.82
CA PHE A 175 14.01 23.00 22.55
C PHE A 175 14.37 24.48 22.74
N VAL A 176 13.56 25.21 23.48
CA VAL A 176 13.80 26.63 23.73
C VAL A 176 15.12 26.84 24.47
N ARG A 177 15.36 26.02 25.51
CA ARG A 177 16.60 26.10 26.29
C ARG A 177 17.85 25.82 25.47
N ASP A 178 17.80 24.81 24.59
CA ASP A 178 18.99 24.28 23.92
C ASP A 178 19.24 24.93 22.54
N CYS A 179 18.20 25.50 21.93
CA CYS A 179 18.27 25.94 20.52
C CYS A 179 17.93 27.44 20.29
N ILE A 180 17.30 28.12 21.28
CA ILE A 180 16.83 29.49 21.10
C ILE A 180 17.66 30.45 21.94
N ALA A 181 18.00 31.61 21.35
CA ALA A 181 18.70 32.67 22.05
C ALA A 181 17.83 33.25 23.18
N ASP A 182 18.44 33.56 24.33
CA ASP A 182 17.75 34.05 25.54
C ASP A 182 16.79 35.20 25.29
N SER A 183 17.12 36.10 24.34
CA SER A 183 16.30 37.26 24.02
C SER A 183 14.95 36.95 23.38
N GLU A 184 14.79 35.75 22.80
CA GLU A 184 13.57 35.33 22.09
C GLU A 184 12.87 34.17 22.76
N SER A 185 13.50 33.55 23.76
CA SER A 185 13.09 32.29 24.37
C SER A 185 11.67 32.33 24.97
N GLU A 186 11.30 33.38 25.68
CA GLU A 186 9.98 33.50 26.31
C GLU A 186 8.85 33.63 25.29
N GLU A 187 9.06 34.38 24.23
CA GLU A 187 8.04 34.60 23.18
C GLU A 187 7.84 33.31 22.36
N ILE A 188 8.92 32.62 22.02
CA ILE A 188 8.87 31.36 21.26
C ILE A 188 8.26 30.24 22.11
N ALA A 189 8.67 30.10 23.39
CA ALA A 189 8.08 29.16 24.32
C ALA A 189 6.57 29.35 24.42
N ARG A 190 6.12 30.58 24.58
CA ARG A 190 4.69 30.89 24.66
C ARG A 190 3.93 30.49 23.39
N LYS A 191 4.48 30.78 22.20
CA LYS A 191 3.83 30.47 20.91
C LYS A 191 3.78 28.98 20.60
N LEU A 192 4.74 28.22 21.05
CA LEU A 192 4.83 26.79 20.77
C LEU A 192 4.06 25.93 21.80
N ARG A 193 3.71 26.42 22.98
CA ARG A 193 2.97 25.64 23.98
C ARG A 193 1.58 25.25 23.50
N LEU A 194 1.14 24.09 23.95
CA LEU A 194 -0.13 23.49 23.55
C LEU A 194 -1.31 24.44 23.74
N GLY A 195 -1.40 25.14 24.85
CA GLY A 195 -2.47 26.10 25.12
C GLY A 195 -2.51 27.34 24.21
N TYR A 196 -1.51 27.52 23.31
CA TYR A 196 -1.50 28.57 22.31
C TYR A 196 -1.74 28.04 20.88
N VAL A 197 -1.38 26.77 20.66
CA VAL A 197 -1.48 26.12 19.32
C VAL A 197 -2.89 25.57 19.09
N VAL A 198 -3.65 25.30 20.12
CA VAL A 198 -5.05 24.86 20.12
C VAL A 198 -5.95 26.06 20.36
#